data_6a5e5fdb32ecd3ef6f108ed14df97771
#
_entry.id   6a5e5fdb32ecd3ef6f108ed14df97771
#
_cell.length_a   1.000
_cell.length_b   1.000
_cell.length_c   1.000
_cell.angle_alpha   90.00
_cell.angle_beta   90.00
_cell.angle_gamma   90.00
#
_symmetry.space_group_name_H-M   'P 1'
#
loop_
_entity.id
_entity.type
_entity.pdbx_description
1 polymer ?
#
loop_
_entity_poly.entity_id
_entity_poly.type
_entity_poly.pdbx_seq_one_letter_code
_entity_poly.pdbx_strand_id
1 'polypeptide(L)'
;RLFLQDARYPTTTEILYVRITGNSVVHGRPVEFVVTVDLKKELPATGTLEITNESGSVSVLDLLPGDKTGEYTVTLERAIEDFAAVAYLGDDRSNPQHISVLQVPHPVVHMNVITPPYAADAFDNQRTGSRNRRVLQGSNVIPHVESDKPLKSATLTIGEENYSLINEDGKWKMPTQNHPLMNIQSTTR
;
A
#
# COMPACT_ATOMS: atom_id res chain seq x y z
N ARG A 1 -48.13 -5.48 8.51
CA ARG A 1 -46.68 -5.12 8.57
C ARG A 1 -46.55 -3.71 8.05
N LEU A 2 -46.40 -2.73 8.95
CA LEU A 2 -45.98 -1.39 8.59
C LEU A 2 -44.53 -1.48 8.10
N PHE A 3 -44.30 -1.14 6.83
CA PHE A 3 -42.98 -0.89 6.30
C PHE A 3 -42.56 0.50 6.80
N LEU A 4 -41.86 0.56 7.92
CA LEU A 4 -41.05 1.71 8.30
C LEU A 4 -39.80 1.64 7.45
N GLN A 5 -39.90 2.07 6.18
CA GLN A 5 -38.75 2.35 5.35
C GLN A 5 -38.07 3.58 5.94
N ASP A 6 -36.83 3.45 6.39
CA ASP A 6 -35.77 4.47 6.60
C ASP A 6 -36.21 5.93 6.75
N ALA A 7 -37.26 6.19 7.53
CA ALA A 7 -37.60 7.53 7.93
C ALA A 7 -36.52 8.00 8.92
N ARG A 8 -35.59 8.81 8.44
CA ARG A 8 -34.66 9.51 9.33
C ARG A 8 -35.48 10.41 10.23
N TYR A 9 -35.40 10.16 11.52
CA TYR A 9 -35.98 11.06 12.52
C TYR A 9 -35.27 12.43 12.40
N PRO A 10 -36.02 13.56 12.62
CA PRO A 10 -35.38 14.87 12.67
C PRO A 10 -34.34 14.88 13.79
N THR A 11 -33.07 15.07 13.42
CA THR A 11 -31.94 15.13 14.33
C THR A 11 -31.60 16.57 14.66
N THR A 12 -31.04 16.81 15.85
CA THR A 12 -30.55 18.14 16.26
C THR A 12 -29.21 18.46 15.61
N THR A 13 -28.40 17.41 15.34
CA THR A 13 -27.17 17.48 14.53
C THR A 13 -27.43 16.85 13.16
N GLU A 14 -26.75 17.32 12.12
CA GLU A 14 -26.84 16.75 10.78
C GLU A 14 -25.46 16.59 10.15
N ILE A 15 -25.04 15.35 9.90
CA ILE A 15 -23.79 15.03 9.21
C ILE A 15 -24.03 15.15 7.71
N LEU A 16 -23.34 16.10 7.08
CA LEU A 16 -23.45 16.33 5.63
C LEU A 16 -22.64 15.28 4.85
N TYR A 17 -21.39 15.07 5.23
CA TYR A 17 -20.52 14.07 4.59
C TYR A 17 -19.34 13.69 5.47
N VAL A 18 -18.80 12.51 5.18
CA VAL A 18 -17.53 11.99 5.69
C VAL A 18 -16.59 11.85 4.51
N ARG A 19 -15.39 12.37 4.63
CA ARG A 19 -14.35 12.24 3.59
C ARG A 19 -13.04 11.80 4.21
N ILE A 20 -12.21 11.17 3.40
CA ILE A 20 -10.80 10.92 3.72
C ILE A 20 -9.94 12.00 3.08
N THR A 21 -8.84 12.38 3.74
CA THR A 21 -7.85 13.28 3.15
C THR A 21 -6.97 12.48 2.18
N GLY A 22 -6.94 12.89 0.91
CA GLY A 22 -6.22 12.21 -0.17
C GLY A 22 -7.11 11.39 -1.10
N ASN A 23 -6.52 10.92 -2.19
CA ASN A 23 -7.24 10.22 -3.27
C ASN A 23 -7.25 8.70 -3.11
N SER A 24 -6.45 8.15 -2.19
CA SER A 24 -6.33 6.71 -1.96
C SER A 24 -5.75 6.41 -0.59
N VAL A 25 -6.18 5.30 -0.02
CA VAL A 25 -5.65 4.76 1.23
C VAL A 25 -4.62 3.69 0.89
N VAL A 26 -3.43 3.79 1.47
CA VAL A 26 -2.33 2.86 1.22
C VAL A 26 -2.06 2.04 2.48
N HIS A 27 -1.86 0.75 2.31
CA HIS A 27 -1.56 -0.19 3.38
C HIS A 27 -0.43 0.31 4.31
N GLY A 28 -0.69 0.25 5.61
CA GLY A 28 0.26 0.66 6.65
C GLY A 28 0.45 2.17 6.81
N ARG A 29 -0.28 3.01 6.06
CA ARG A 29 -0.24 4.47 6.15
C ARG A 29 -1.38 5.00 7.01
N PRO A 30 -1.18 6.17 7.65
CA PRO A 30 -2.25 6.86 8.36
C PRO A 30 -3.31 7.37 7.38
N VAL A 31 -4.55 7.43 7.88
CA VAL A 31 -5.72 7.94 7.15
C VAL A 31 -6.41 8.97 8.00
N GLU A 32 -6.50 10.19 7.52
CA GLU A 32 -7.23 11.26 8.19
C GLU A 32 -8.66 11.31 7.65
N PHE A 33 -9.61 11.31 8.58
CA PHE A 33 -11.04 11.50 8.31
C PHE A 33 -11.46 12.91 8.68
N VAL A 34 -12.27 13.49 7.82
CA VAL A 34 -12.91 14.78 8.06
C VAL A 34 -14.42 14.60 7.92
N VAL A 35 -15.12 14.88 9.00
CA VAL A 35 -16.59 14.84 9.07
C VAL A 35 -17.10 16.26 9.09
N THR A 36 -18.03 16.60 8.21
CA THR A 36 -18.62 17.95 8.13
C THR A 36 -20.09 17.88 8.49
N VAL A 37 -20.52 18.81 9.36
CA VAL A 37 -21.90 18.94 9.81
C VAL A 37 -22.55 20.25 9.32
N ASP A 38 -23.87 20.28 9.30
CA ASP A 38 -24.62 21.52 8.97
C ASP A 38 -24.49 22.54 10.09
N LEU A 39 -23.94 23.72 9.77
CA LEU A 39 -23.74 24.83 10.68
C LEU A 39 -25.07 25.47 11.19
N LYS A 40 -26.18 25.12 10.57
CA LYS A 40 -27.51 25.56 11.01
C LYS A 40 -28.11 24.73 12.14
N LYS A 41 -27.44 23.61 12.43
CA LYS A 41 -27.80 22.64 13.45
C LYS A 41 -26.91 22.78 14.69
N GLU A 42 -27.19 22.00 15.71
CA GLU A 42 -26.36 21.93 16.90
C GLU A 42 -24.99 21.31 16.58
N LEU A 43 -23.94 21.95 17.09
CA LEU A 43 -22.57 21.46 16.94
C LEU A 43 -22.17 20.72 18.22
N PRO A 44 -22.04 19.37 18.19
CA PRO A 44 -21.63 18.60 19.35
C PRO A 44 -20.18 18.88 19.71
N ALA A 45 -19.82 18.75 20.99
CA ALA A 45 -18.42 18.97 21.43
C ALA A 45 -17.47 17.88 20.90
N THR A 46 -17.95 16.65 20.79
CA THR A 46 -17.17 15.48 20.33
C THR A 46 -18.09 14.50 19.60
N GLY A 47 -17.49 13.55 18.92
CA GLY A 47 -18.17 12.43 18.31
C GLY A 47 -17.27 11.20 18.25
N THR A 48 -17.71 10.18 17.55
CA THR A 48 -16.92 8.96 17.34
C THR A 48 -16.96 8.52 15.88
N LEU A 49 -15.88 7.90 15.43
CA LEU A 49 -15.77 7.20 14.16
C LEU A 49 -15.61 5.71 14.44
N GLU A 50 -16.61 4.93 14.06
CA GLU A 50 -16.55 3.47 14.12
C GLU A 50 -15.97 2.94 12.80
N ILE A 51 -14.95 2.10 12.91
CA ILE A 51 -14.28 1.45 11.78
C ILE A 51 -14.50 -0.05 11.94
N THR A 52 -15.13 -0.66 10.95
CA THR A 52 -15.33 -2.11 10.85
C THR A 52 -14.47 -2.65 9.73
N ASN A 53 -13.49 -3.45 10.07
CA ASN A 53 -12.58 -4.09 9.13
C ASN A 53 -13.26 -5.26 8.39
N GLU A 54 -12.70 -5.69 7.26
CA GLU A 54 -13.18 -6.85 6.50
C GLU A 54 -13.16 -8.13 7.36
N SER A 55 -12.19 -8.26 8.27
CA SER A 55 -12.12 -9.35 9.27
C SER A 55 -13.23 -9.32 10.32
N GLY A 56 -14.07 -8.26 10.36
CA GLY A 56 -15.12 -8.05 11.34
C GLY A 56 -14.66 -7.41 12.65
N SER A 57 -13.41 -7.03 12.76
CA SER A 57 -12.89 -6.27 13.90
C SER A 57 -13.44 -4.85 13.89
N VAL A 58 -13.89 -4.37 15.05
CA VAL A 58 -14.46 -3.02 15.22
C VAL A 58 -13.52 -2.19 16.08
N SER A 59 -13.21 -0.99 15.61
CA SER A 59 -12.44 0.02 16.34
C SER A 59 -13.23 1.32 16.40
N VAL A 60 -13.19 2.00 17.54
CA VAL A 60 -13.84 3.28 17.74
C VAL A 60 -12.79 4.36 18.02
N LEU A 61 -12.83 5.44 17.28
CA LEU A 61 -11.92 6.58 17.38
C LEU A 61 -12.69 7.84 17.74
N ASP A 62 -12.12 8.69 18.60
CA ASP A 62 -12.74 9.96 18.99
C ASP A 62 -12.59 11.00 17.89
N LEU A 63 -13.73 11.58 17.46
CA LEU A 63 -13.80 12.71 16.56
C LEU A 63 -13.68 14.00 17.37
N LEU A 64 -12.67 14.80 17.07
CA LEU A 64 -12.43 16.09 17.71
C LEU A 64 -12.73 17.23 16.75
N PRO A 65 -13.16 18.42 17.26
CA PRO A 65 -13.33 19.60 16.42
C PRO A 65 -12.05 19.90 15.63
N GLY A 66 -12.19 20.11 14.33
CA GLY A 66 -11.12 20.48 13.42
C GLY A 66 -10.86 21.99 13.39
N ASP A 67 -10.02 22.43 12.44
CA ASP A 67 -9.63 23.85 12.31
C ASP A 67 -10.79 24.75 11.88
N LYS A 68 -11.77 24.19 11.16
CA LYS A 68 -12.93 24.94 10.70
C LYS A 68 -14.17 24.57 11.49
N THR A 69 -14.98 25.57 11.80
CA THR A 69 -16.29 25.39 12.46
C THR A 69 -17.14 24.38 11.68
N GLY A 70 -17.65 23.36 12.38
CA GLY A 70 -18.47 22.31 11.79
C GLY A 70 -17.67 21.19 11.09
N GLU A 71 -16.35 21.23 11.15
CA GLU A 71 -15.49 20.09 10.77
C GLU A 71 -15.00 19.38 12.03
N TYR A 72 -14.99 18.04 11.96
CA TYR A 72 -14.45 17.14 12.99
C TYR A 72 -13.45 16.22 12.33
N THR A 73 -12.34 15.98 13.01
CA THR A 73 -11.23 15.20 12.44
C THR A 73 -10.80 14.08 13.36
N VAL A 74 -10.33 13.01 12.75
CA VAL A 74 -9.65 11.89 13.44
C VAL A 74 -8.69 11.21 12.49
N THR A 75 -7.60 10.67 13.02
CA THR A 75 -6.61 9.93 12.26
C THR A 75 -6.61 8.45 12.68
N LEU A 76 -6.85 7.56 11.72
CA LEU A 76 -6.53 6.15 11.84
C LEU A 76 -5.04 5.98 11.56
N GLU A 77 -4.26 5.56 12.54
CA GLU A 77 -2.80 5.49 12.41
C GLU A 77 -2.32 4.52 11.32
N ARG A 78 -3.05 3.41 11.11
CA ARG A 78 -2.69 2.38 10.13
C ARG A 78 -3.93 1.75 9.51
N ALA A 79 -4.06 1.85 8.19
CA ALA A 79 -5.01 1.06 7.42
C ALA A 79 -4.33 -0.23 6.94
N ILE A 80 -4.79 -1.40 7.37
CA ILE A 80 -4.16 -2.70 7.08
C ILE A 80 -4.95 -3.48 6.04
N GLU A 81 -6.27 -3.42 6.10
CA GLU A 81 -7.21 -4.13 5.25
C GLU A 81 -8.38 -3.22 4.89
N ASP A 82 -9.22 -3.62 3.95
CA ASP A 82 -10.42 -2.87 3.57
C ASP A 82 -11.34 -2.74 4.78
N PHE A 83 -12.04 -1.61 4.88
CA PHE A 83 -12.89 -1.32 6.02
C PHE A 83 -14.08 -0.43 5.65
N ALA A 84 -15.08 -0.44 6.51
CA ALA A 84 -16.19 0.51 6.49
C ALA A 84 -16.06 1.49 7.68
N ALA A 85 -16.34 2.76 7.44
CA ALA A 85 -16.32 3.81 8.46
C ALA A 85 -17.69 4.44 8.61
N VAL A 86 -18.14 4.62 9.85
CA VAL A 86 -19.40 5.28 10.21
C VAL A 86 -19.11 6.34 11.27
N ALA A 87 -19.48 7.58 11.01
CA ALA A 87 -19.34 8.67 11.97
C ALA A 87 -20.64 8.84 12.78
N TYR A 88 -20.49 9.07 14.08
CA TYR A 88 -21.56 9.39 15.02
C TYR A 88 -21.24 10.75 15.65
N LEU A 89 -22.13 11.70 15.50
CA LEU A 89 -22.01 13.06 16.04
C LEU A 89 -23.36 13.51 16.59
N GLY A 90 -23.41 13.82 17.89
CA GLY A 90 -24.65 14.14 18.57
C GLY A 90 -25.66 13.00 18.45
N ASP A 91 -26.82 13.27 17.86
CA ASP A 91 -27.90 12.31 17.63
C ASP A 91 -27.97 11.81 16.17
N ASP A 92 -26.98 12.15 15.32
CA ASP A 92 -26.91 11.71 13.92
C ASP A 92 -25.77 10.72 13.66
N ARG A 93 -25.95 9.94 12.61
CA ARG A 93 -24.94 8.99 12.10
C ARG A 93 -24.80 9.10 10.59
N SER A 94 -23.60 8.97 10.09
CA SER A 94 -23.36 8.92 8.65
C SER A 94 -23.79 7.59 8.02
N ASN A 95 -23.94 7.58 6.70
CA ASN A 95 -23.96 6.33 5.96
C ASN A 95 -22.57 5.67 6.03
N PRO A 96 -22.48 4.32 6.02
CA PRO A 96 -21.22 3.63 5.95
C PRO A 96 -20.43 4.04 4.70
N GLN A 97 -19.15 4.38 4.89
CA GLN A 97 -18.22 4.66 3.80
C GLN A 97 -17.29 3.44 3.67
N HIS A 98 -17.34 2.74 2.52
CA HIS A 98 -16.45 1.62 2.25
C HIS A 98 -15.15 2.14 1.64
N ILE A 99 -14.04 1.81 2.26
CA ILE A 99 -12.70 2.26 1.89
C ILE A 99 -11.85 1.04 1.53
N SER A 100 -11.33 1.02 0.30
CA SER A 100 -10.39 0.01 -0.14
C SER A 100 -8.95 0.45 0.08
N VAL A 101 -8.14 -0.46 0.64
CA VAL A 101 -6.76 -0.23 1.00
C VAL A 101 -5.83 -0.76 -0.08
N LEU A 102 -5.10 0.14 -0.73
CA LEU A 102 -4.13 -0.22 -1.75
C LEU A 102 -2.92 -0.91 -1.11
N GLN A 103 -2.74 -2.15 -1.46
CA GLN A 103 -1.61 -2.94 -1.00
C GLN A 103 -0.34 -2.56 -1.77
N VAL A 104 0.77 -2.32 -1.05
CA VAL A 104 2.07 -2.05 -1.66
C VAL A 104 2.70 -3.38 -2.11
N PRO A 105 3.15 -3.51 -3.37
CA PRO A 105 3.91 -4.68 -3.81
C PRO A 105 5.24 -4.81 -3.07
N HIS A 106 5.65 -6.05 -2.80
CA HIS A 106 6.95 -6.37 -2.20
C HIS A 106 7.83 -7.08 -3.25
N PRO A 107 8.58 -6.33 -4.07
CA PRO A 107 9.46 -6.92 -5.06
C PRO A 107 10.68 -7.57 -4.40
N VAL A 108 11.00 -8.77 -4.83
CA VAL A 108 12.21 -9.51 -4.42
C VAL A 108 13.11 -9.66 -5.63
N VAL A 109 14.35 -9.21 -5.51
CA VAL A 109 15.35 -9.33 -6.56
C VAL A 109 16.09 -10.65 -6.37
N HIS A 110 16.04 -11.50 -7.39
CA HIS A 110 16.80 -12.73 -7.48
C HIS A 110 17.96 -12.56 -8.48
N MET A 111 19.06 -13.23 -8.24
CA MET A 111 20.23 -13.19 -9.11
C MET A 111 20.62 -14.61 -9.50
N ASN A 112 20.46 -14.97 -10.76
CA ASN A 112 21.03 -16.19 -11.30
C ASN A 112 22.48 -15.94 -11.69
N VAL A 113 23.39 -16.72 -11.13
CA VAL A 113 24.82 -16.63 -11.41
C VAL A 113 25.23 -17.84 -12.26
N ILE A 114 25.72 -17.55 -13.43
CA ILE A 114 26.32 -18.56 -14.31
C ILE A 114 27.84 -18.50 -14.12
N THR A 115 28.41 -19.51 -13.48
CA THR A 115 29.84 -19.59 -13.23
C THR A 115 30.61 -19.89 -14.53
N PRO A 116 31.83 -19.38 -14.64
CA PRO A 116 32.72 -19.74 -15.75
C PRO A 116 32.96 -21.25 -15.82
N PRO A 117 33.20 -21.82 -17.02
CA PRO A 117 33.39 -23.28 -17.19
C PRO A 117 34.51 -23.86 -16.32
N TYR A 118 35.58 -23.10 -16.05
CA TYR A 118 36.69 -23.54 -15.22
C TYR A 118 36.36 -23.74 -13.74
N ALA A 119 35.20 -23.24 -13.29
CA ALA A 119 34.79 -23.30 -11.90
C ALA A 119 33.39 -23.94 -11.71
N ALA A 120 32.85 -24.57 -12.75
CA ALA A 120 31.50 -25.13 -12.73
C ALA A 120 31.29 -26.16 -11.61
N ASP A 121 32.31 -26.99 -11.35
CA ASP A 121 32.23 -28.06 -10.36
C ASP A 121 32.63 -27.65 -8.93
N ALA A 122 33.24 -26.48 -8.79
CA ALA A 122 33.81 -26.03 -7.51
C ALA A 122 32.94 -25.03 -6.76
N PHE A 123 31.89 -24.47 -7.39
CA PHE A 123 31.11 -23.39 -6.83
C PHE A 123 29.63 -23.76 -6.75
N ASP A 124 29.13 -23.90 -5.51
CA ASP A 124 27.69 -24.17 -5.28
C ASP A 124 26.86 -22.92 -5.59
N ASN A 125 26.16 -22.95 -6.72
CA ASN A 125 25.29 -21.87 -7.20
C ASN A 125 23.96 -21.75 -6.43
N GLN A 126 23.69 -22.63 -5.47
CA GLN A 126 22.34 -22.82 -4.91
C GLN A 126 21.98 -21.92 -3.74
N ARG A 127 22.78 -20.96 -3.31
CA ARG A 127 22.37 -20.03 -2.27
C ARG A 127 21.55 -18.89 -2.85
N THR A 128 20.28 -19.17 -3.11
CA THR A 128 19.24 -18.20 -3.44
C THR A 128 18.92 -17.35 -2.19
N GLY A 129 18.84 -16.03 -2.34
CA GLY A 129 18.25 -15.16 -1.31
C GLY A 129 19.18 -14.29 -0.46
N SER A 130 20.50 -14.26 -0.71
CA SER A 130 21.39 -13.33 -0.03
C SER A 130 21.48 -11.99 -0.77
N ARG A 131 21.28 -10.86 -0.05
CA ARG A 131 21.50 -9.50 -0.58
C ARG A 131 22.94 -9.24 -1.00
N ASN A 132 23.90 -9.95 -0.38
CA ASN A 132 25.33 -9.86 -0.68
C ASN A 132 25.80 -11.23 -1.16
N ARG A 133 26.16 -11.33 -2.42
CA ARG A 133 26.65 -12.56 -3.03
C ARG A 133 28.09 -12.39 -3.51
N ARG A 134 28.94 -13.32 -3.13
CA ARG A 134 30.29 -13.40 -3.72
C ARG A 134 30.18 -14.18 -5.02
N VAL A 135 30.73 -13.65 -6.09
CA VAL A 135 30.75 -14.28 -7.40
C VAL A 135 32.19 -14.35 -7.90
N LEU A 136 32.49 -15.36 -8.70
CA LEU A 136 33.81 -15.48 -9.31
C LEU A 136 33.96 -14.48 -10.46
N GLN A 137 35.18 -14.03 -10.66
CA GLN A 137 35.53 -13.21 -11.84
C GLN A 137 35.19 -14.00 -13.13
N GLY A 138 34.52 -13.33 -14.09
CA GLY A 138 34.07 -13.96 -15.32
C GLY A 138 32.71 -14.67 -15.21
N SER A 139 32.04 -14.63 -14.05
CA SER A 139 30.63 -15.07 -13.92
C SER A 139 29.68 -14.12 -14.61
N ASN A 140 28.63 -14.67 -15.24
CA ASN A 140 27.50 -13.90 -15.74
C ASN A 140 26.40 -13.84 -14.66
N VAL A 141 25.90 -12.66 -14.35
CA VAL A 141 24.81 -12.45 -13.39
C VAL A 141 23.56 -12.00 -14.13
N ILE A 142 22.49 -12.76 -14.00
CA ILE A 142 21.20 -12.48 -14.61
C ILE A 142 20.21 -12.13 -13.50
N PRO A 143 19.89 -10.85 -13.28
CA PRO A 143 18.90 -10.45 -12.31
C PRO A 143 17.49 -10.71 -12.84
N HIS A 144 16.58 -11.12 -11.95
CA HIS A 144 15.14 -11.11 -12.19
C HIS A 144 14.41 -10.69 -10.92
N VAL A 145 13.21 -10.12 -11.09
CA VAL A 145 12.38 -9.62 -10.00
C VAL A 145 11.07 -10.39 -9.96
N GLU A 146 10.75 -10.90 -8.79
CA GLU A 146 9.42 -11.46 -8.48
C GLU A 146 8.69 -10.52 -7.51
N SER A 147 7.37 -10.45 -7.59
CA SER A 147 6.56 -9.66 -6.67
C SER A 147 5.33 -10.45 -6.25
N ASP A 148 4.94 -10.29 -4.99
CA ASP A 148 3.71 -10.85 -4.41
C ASP A 148 2.44 -10.29 -5.06
N LYS A 149 2.54 -9.13 -5.73
CA LYS A 149 1.43 -8.44 -6.40
C LYS A 149 1.83 -7.96 -7.78
N PRO A 150 0.84 -7.79 -8.68
CA PRO A 150 1.09 -7.30 -10.02
C PRO A 150 1.77 -5.92 -10.00
N LEU A 151 2.88 -5.82 -10.72
CA LEU A 151 3.56 -4.54 -10.96
C LEU A 151 3.13 -3.97 -12.31
N LYS A 152 2.94 -2.67 -12.37
CA LYS A 152 2.67 -1.97 -13.64
C LYS A 152 3.92 -1.87 -14.51
N SER A 153 5.08 -1.69 -13.90
CA SER A 153 6.40 -1.60 -14.55
C SER A 153 7.48 -1.92 -13.55
N ALA A 154 8.63 -2.38 -14.03
CA ALA A 154 9.83 -2.57 -13.23
C ALA A 154 11.05 -2.04 -13.98
N THR A 155 11.93 -1.33 -13.28
CA THR A 155 13.17 -0.79 -13.82
C THR A 155 14.32 -1.22 -12.91
N LEU A 156 15.39 -1.71 -13.49
CA LEU A 156 16.61 -2.07 -12.80
C LEU A 156 17.67 -1.02 -13.09
N THR A 157 18.22 -0.41 -12.05
CA THR A 157 19.33 0.54 -12.17
C THR A 157 20.63 -0.15 -11.82
N ILE A 158 21.61 -0.07 -12.71
CA ILE A 158 22.95 -0.64 -12.54
C ILE A 158 23.97 0.46 -12.79
N GLY A 159 24.62 0.93 -11.73
CA GLY A 159 25.44 2.13 -11.81
C GLY A 159 24.58 3.36 -12.17
N GLU A 160 24.86 3.99 -13.31
CA GLU A 160 24.11 5.14 -13.83
C GLU A 160 23.08 4.76 -14.90
N GLU A 161 23.03 3.51 -15.31
CA GLU A 161 22.16 3.03 -16.40
C GLU A 161 20.87 2.42 -15.87
N ASN A 162 19.77 2.70 -16.58
CA ASN A 162 18.42 2.21 -16.27
C ASN A 162 17.95 1.23 -17.34
N TYR A 163 17.54 0.03 -16.90
CA TYR A 163 17.02 -1.04 -17.74
C TYR A 163 15.56 -1.31 -17.44
N SER A 164 14.70 -1.14 -18.43
CA SER A 164 13.29 -1.55 -18.30
C SER A 164 13.19 -3.07 -18.37
N LEU A 165 12.55 -3.67 -17.38
CA LEU A 165 12.32 -5.11 -17.32
C LEU A 165 11.03 -5.46 -18.06
N ILE A 166 10.97 -6.65 -18.64
CA ILE A 166 9.77 -7.24 -19.25
C ILE A 166 9.20 -8.32 -18.33
N ASN A 167 7.87 -8.40 -18.28
CA ASN A 167 7.18 -9.43 -17.53
C ASN A 167 7.00 -10.67 -18.39
N GLU A 168 7.60 -11.80 -17.98
CA GLU A 168 7.41 -13.11 -18.55
C GLU A 168 6.98 -14.07 -17.45
N ASP A 169 5.78 -14.60 -17.52
CA ASP A 169 5.23 -15.58 -16.57
C ASP A 169 5.29 -15.13 -15.09
N GLY A 170 5.01 -13.85 -14.84
CA GLY A 170 5.05 -13.28 -13.49
C GLY A 170 6.45 -12.90 -12.98
N LYS A 171 7.48 -13.11 -13.77
CA LYS A 171 8.87 -12.73 -13.48
C LYS A 171 9.30 -11.58 -14.36
N TRP A 172 9.83 -10.54 -13.74
CA TRP A 172 10.38 -9.40 -14.46
C TRP A 172 11.84 -9.64 -14.79
N LYS A 173 12.17 -9.73 -16.08
CA LYS A 173 13.50 -10.05 -16.58
C LYS A 173 14.04 -8.95 -17.49
N MET A 174 15.36 -8.90 -17.64
CA MET A 174 15.97 -8.05 -18.66
C MET A 174 15.64 -8.60 -20.06
N PRO A 175 15.32 -7.72 -21.05
CA PRO A 175 15.13 -8.14 -22.43
C PRO A 175 16.40 -8.81 -22.95
N THR A 176 16.25 -9.92 -23.66
CA THR A 176 17.37 -10.73 -24.19
C THR A 176 18.29 -9.94 -25.14
N GLN A 177 17.77 -8.90 -25.79
CA GLN A 177 18.53 -8.03 -26.71
C GLN A 177 19.43 -7.01 -26.00
N ASN A 178 19.21 -6.75 -24.72
CA ASN A 178 19.92 -5.73 -23.93
C ASN A 178 20.63 -6.32 -22.72
N HIS A 179 21.03 -7.61 -22.78
CA HIS A 179 21.89 -8.15 -21.73
C HIS A 179 23.23 -7.43 -21.77
N PRO A 180 23.49 -6.43 -20.92
CA PRO A 180 24.86 -6.15 -20.59
C PRO A 180 25.30 -7.44 -19.86
N LEU A 181 26.12 -8.23 -20.52
CA LEU A 181 26.89 -9.25 -19.84
C LEU A 181 27.62 -8.49 -18.74
N MET A 182 27.14 -8.55 -17.50
CA MET A 182 27.88 -8.05 -16.35
C MET A 182 29.10 -8.93 -16.20
N ASN A 183 30.08 -8.68 -17.05
CA ASN A 183 31.40 -9.29 -16.91
C ASN A 183 32.06 -8.55 -15.73
N ILE A 184 32.03 -9.18 -14.57
CA ILE A 184 32.65 -8.64 -13.36
C ILE A 184 34.16 -8.70 -13.57
N GLN A 185 34.71 -7.63 -14.14
CA GLN A 185 36.14 -7.40 -14.16
C GLN A 185 36.56 -6.90 -12.78
N SER A 186 37.55 -7.54 -12.17
CA SER A 186 38.13 -7.04 -10.93
C SER A 186 38.84 -5.72 -11.23
N THR A 187 38.35 -4.62 -10.71
CA THR A 187 39.13 -3.41 -10.59
C THR A 187 40.04 -3.59 -9.38
N THR A 188 41.27 -4.03 -9.62
CA THR A 188 42.33 -4.01 -8.60
C THR A 188 42.70 -2.53 -8.37
N ARG A 189 42.44 -2.01 -7.17
CA ARG A 189 43.10 -0.83 -6.61
C ARG A 189 44.21 -1.30 -5.70
#